data_af51f6f237e2426287f488e77df4fbdb
#
_entry.id   af51f6f237e2426287f488e77df4fbdb
#
_cell.length_a   1.000
_cell.length_b   1.000
_cell.length_c   1.000
_cell.angle_alpha   90.00
_cell.angle_beta   90.00
_cell.angle_gamma   90.00
#
_symmetry.space_group_name_H-M   'P 1'
#
loop_
_entity.id
_entity.type
_entity.pdbx_description
1 polymer ?
#
loop_
_entity_poly.entity_id
_entity_poly.type
_entity_poly.pdbx_seq_one_letter_code
_entity_poly.pdbx_strand_id
1 'polypeptide(L)'
;VSDLAAALDVLGARWALLIVEQLLEGPQRYGDLQRELGAGTNMLATRLRELEAAGVLYRLPLHHNTRAYALTERGLALRDAIDALSRWGVDHT
;
A
#
# COMPACT_ATOMS: atom_id res chain seq x y z
N VAL A 1 18.75 5.84 15.53
CA VAL A 1 17.62 5.17 14.87
C VAL A 1 18.00 4.85 13.44
N SER A 2 17.71 3.66 12.96
CA SER A 2 18.09 3.25 11.61
C SER A 2 17.14 3.80 10.56
N ASP A 3 17.62 3.84 9.31
CA ASP A 3 16.78 4.20 8.17
C ASP A 3 15.63 3.19 8.00
N LEU A 4 15.87 1.93 8.32
CA LEU A 4 14.82 0.92 8.31
C LEU A 4 13.73 1.25 9.33
N ALA A 5 14.10 1.71 10.53
CA ALA A 5 13.11 2.11 11.53
C ALA A 5 12.27 3.28 11.02
N ALA A 6 12.89 4.24 10.36
CA ALA A 6 12.17 5.37 9.78
C ALA A 6 11.18 4.90 8.70
N ALA A 7 11.59 3.95 7.85
CA ALA A 7 10.69 3.37 6.85
C ALA A 7 9.51 2.66 7.50
N LEU A 8 9.75 1.94 8.59
CA LEU A 8 8.71 1.19 9.28
C LEU A 8 7.75 2.08 10.06
N ASP A 9 8.13 3.32 10.38
CA ASP A 9 7.16 4.28 10.93
C ASP A 9 6.01 4.53 9.95
N VAL A 10 6.28 4.43 8.66
CA VAL A 10 5.28 4.58 7.60
C VAL A 10 4.66 3.23 7.22
N LEU A 11 5.51 2.22 7.05
CA LEU A 11 5.15 0.95 6.40
C LEU A 11 4.96 -0.21 7.37
N GLY A 12 5.27 -0.02 8.65
CA GLY A 12 5.22 -1.09 9.64
C GLY A 12 3.83 -1.42 10.15
N ALA A 13 2.86 -0.57 9.89
CA ALA A 13 1.48 -0.82 10.30
C ALA A 13 0.89 -1.98 9.51
N ARG A 14 -0.02 -2.69 10.16
CA ARG A 14 -0.69 -3.83 9.52
C ARG A 14 -1.36 -3.39 8.21
N TRP A 15 -1.23 -4.18 7.17
CA TRP A 15 -1.79 -4.00 5.84
C TRP A 15 -1.05 -3.00 4.95
N ALA A 16 -0.16 -2.15 5.50
CA ALA A 16 0.46 -1.09 4.71
C ALA A 16 1.20 -1.63 3.49
N LEU A 17 2.12 -2.57 3.68
CA LEU A 17 2.89 -3.15 2.57
C LEU A 17 2.03 -3.99 1.63
N LEU A 18 0.97 -4.63 2.14
CA LEU A 18 0.05 -5.39 1.30
C LEU A 18 -0.77 -4.48 0.39
N ILE A 19 -1.14 -3.29 0.86
CA ILE A 19 -1.80 -2.29 0.02
C ILE A 19 -0.86 -1.85 -1.10
N VAL A 20 0.40 -1.55 -0.76
CA VAL A 20 1.39 -1.14 -1.76
C VAL A 20 1.57 -2.25 -2.79
N GLU A 21 1.70 -3.49 -2.36
CA GLU A 21 1.85 -4.64 -3.26
C GLU A 21 0.70 -4.71 -4.27
N GLN A 22 -0.53 -4.57 -3.80
CA GLN A 22 -1.69 -4.57 -4.68
C GLN A 22 -1.63 -3.44 -5.70
N LEU A 23 -1.24 -2.26 -5.28
CA LEU A 23 -1.19 -1.09 -6.15
C LEU A 23 0.00 -1.11 -7.12
N LEU A 24 0.98 -1.98 -6.91
CA LEU A 24 2.07 -2.18 -7.88
C LEU A 24 1.54 -2.72 -9.22
N GLU A 25 0.39 -3.37 -9.22
CA GLU A 25 -0.24 -3.88 -10.44
C GLU A 25 -1.00 -2.80 -11.20
N GLY A 26 -1.20 -1.65 -10.59
CA GLY A 26 -1.91 -0.52 -11.19
C GLY A 26 -2.93 0.08 -10.24
N PRO A 27 -3.57 1.19 -10.64
CA PRO A 27 -4.58 1.82 -9.79
C PRO A 27 -5.76 0.89 -9.49
N GLN A 28 -6.26 0.96 -8.27
CA GLN A 28 -7.41 0.14 -7.85
C GLN A 28 -8.38 0.97 -7.03
N ARG A 29 -9.66 0.67 -7.14
CA ARG A 29 -10.71 1.29 -6.34
C ARG A 29 -10.70 0.71 -4.94
N TYR A 30 -11.30 1.44 -4.00
CA TYR A 30 -11.42 1.00 -2.61
C TYR A 30 -12.02 -0.41 -2.51
N GLY A 31 -13.12 -0.66 -3.22
CA GLY A 31 -13.79 -1.97 -3.18
C GLY A 31 -12.92 -3.10 -3.70
N ASP A 32 -12.09 -2.83 -4.71
CA ASP A 32 -11.15 -3.83 -5.24
C ASP A 32 -10.10 -4.19 -4.20
N LEU A 33 -9.53 -3.17 -3.55
CA LEU A 33 -8.55 -3.39 -2.48
C LEU A 33 -9.15 -4.17 -1.33
N GLN A 34 -10.35 -3.81 -0.91
CA GLN A 34 -11.03 -4.48 0.19
C GLN A 34 -11.26 -5.96 -0.12
N ARG A 35 -11.70 -6.25 -1.33
CA ARG A 35 -11.96 -7.61 -1.78
C ARG A 35 -10.69 -8.45 -1.82
N GLU A 36 -9.64 -7.90 -2.41
CA GLU A 36 -8.37 -8.60 -2.59
C GLU A 36 -7.66 -8.85 -1.26
N LEU A 37 -7.71 -7.87 -0.36
CA LEU A 37 -6.96 -7.96 0.90
C LEU A 37 -7.76 -8.62 2.03
N GLY A 38 -9.08 -8.58 1.96
CA GLY A 38 -9.91 -9.05 3.05
C GLY A 38 -9.81 -8.22 4.32
N ALA A 39 -9.35 -6.98 4.20
CA ALA A 39 -9.19 -6.08 5.34
C ALA A 39 -10.54 -5.49 5.75
N GLY A 40 -10.69 -5.21 7.03
CA GLY A 40 -11.88 -4.51 7.52
C GLY A 40 -11.96 -3.09 6.97
N THR A 41 -13.18 -2.59 6.77
CA THR A 41 -13.44 -1.31 6.14
C THR A 41 -12.71 -0.16 6.84
N ASN A 42 -12.83 -0.05 8.16
CA ASN A 42 -12.20 1.05 8.89
C ASN A 42 -10.68 0.98 8.86
N MET A 43 -10.14 -0.24 8.96
CA MET A 43 -8.69 -0.44 8.92
C MET A 43 -8.12 -0.04 7.56
N LEU A 44 -8.77 -0.46 6.48
CA LEU A 44 -8.32 -0.13 5.13
C LEU A 44 -8.36 1.39 4.91
N ALA A 45 -9.46 2.04 5.27
CA ALA A 45 -9.58 3.49 5.14
C ALA A 45 -8.49 4.23 5.91
N THR A 46 -8.21 3.79 7.13
CA THR A 46 -7.17 4.39 7.97
C THR A 46 -5.80 4.27 7.32
N ARG A 47 -5.45 3.07 6.86
CA ARG A 47 -4.14 2.84 6.22
C ARG A 47 -3.98 3.64 4.95
N LEU A 48 -5.03 3.73 4.13
CA LEU A 48 -4.98 4.52 2.91
C LEU A 48 -4.73 6.00 3.20
N ARG A 49 -5.38 6.55 4.22
CA ARG A 49 -5.15 7.95 4.61
C ARG A 49 -3.71 8.17 5.10
N GLU A 50 -3.19 7.25 5.89
CA GLU A 50 -1.82 7.33 6.40
C GLU A 50 -0.79 7.25 5.28
N LEU A 51 -0.99 6.34 4.33
CA LEU A 51 -0.10 6.18 3.20
C LEU A 51 -0.16 7.38 2.25
N GLU A 52 -1.34 7.95 2.08
CA GLU A 52 -1.50 9.17 1.29
C GLU A 52 -0.76 10.34 1.97
N ALA A 53 -0.94 10.50 3.27
CA ALA A 53 -0.27 11.55 4.03
C ALA A 53 1.26 11.42 3.98
N ALA A 54 1.77 10.20 3.89
CA ALA A 54 3.20 9.92 3.81
C ALA A 54 3.74 10.04 2.38
N GLY A 55 2.89 10.33 1.40
CA GLY A 55 3.32 10.48 0.01
C GLY A 55 3.58 9.18 -0.72
N VAL A 56 3.06 8.06 -0.21
CA VAL A 56 3.25 6.74 -0.83
C VAL A 56 2.24 6.48 -1.94
N LEU A 57 1.03 6.99 -1.77
CA LEU A 57 -0.04 6.85 -2.75
C LEU A 57 -0.84 8.15 -2.87
N TYR A 58 -1.69 8.20 -3.88
CA TYR A 58 -2.58 9.34 -4.10
C TYR A 58 -3.92 8.84 -4.63
N ARG A 59 -4.93 9.69 -4.51
CA ARG A 59 -6.27 9.39 -5.04
C ARG A 59 -6.37 9.90 -6.46
N LEU A 60 -6.68 9.00 -7.38
CA LEU A 60 -6.82 9.30 -8.80
C LEU A 60 -8.31 9.42 -9.13
N PRO A 61 -8.79 10.61 -9.53
CA PRO A 61 -10.21 10.75 -9.88
C PRO A 61 -10.55 9.93 -11.11
N LEU A 62 -11.70 9.29 -11.07
CA LEU A 62 -12.27 8.57 -12.20
C LEU A 62 -13.64 9.19 -12.57
N HIS A 63 -14.28 8.67 -13.59
CA HIS A 63 -15.59 9.13 -13.99
C HIS A 63 -16.64 8.86 -12.90
N HIS A 64 -17.71 9.66 -12.89
CA HIS A 64 -18.87 9.49 -11.99
C HIS A 64 -18.53 9.62 -10.52
N ASN A 65 -17.63 10.55 -10.18
CA ASN A 65 -17.23 10.82 -8.78
C ASN A 65 -16.61 9.63 -8.07
N THR A 66 -16.13 8.64 -8.80
CA THR A 66 -15.38 7.53 -8.22
C THR A 66 -13.90 7.86 -8.21
N ARG A 67 -13.17 7.17 -7.38
CA ARG A 67 -11.73 7.35 -7.22
C ARG A 67 -11.04 6.00 -7.16
N ALA A 68 -9.82 5.98 -7.70
CA ALA A 68 -8.90 4.87 -7.49
C ALA A 68 -7.74 5.37 -6.64
N TYR A 69 -7.00 4.44 -6.10
CA TYR A 69 -5.75 4.71 -5.40
C TYR A 69 -4.61 4.25 -6.29
N ALA A 70 -3.55 5.05 -6.37
CA ALA A 70 -2.40 4.75 -7.21
C ALA A 70 -1.12 5.10 -6.46
N LEU A 71 -0.02 4.43 -6.81
CA LEU A 71 1.26 4.70 -6.17
C LEU A 71 1.92 5.94 -6.77
N THR A 72 2.52 6.75 -5.90
CA THR A 72 3.44 7.80 -6.30
C THR A 72 4.78 7.17 -6.70
N GLU A 73 5.72 8.00 -7.20
CA GLU A 73 7.09 7.51 -7.45
C GLU A 73 7.71 6.93 -6.17
N ARG A 74 7.46 7.56 -5.03
CA ARG A 74 7.93 7.08 -3.73
C ARG A 74 7.34 5.70 -3.41
N GLY A 75 6.07 5.48 -3.73
CA GLY A 75 5.44 4.17 -3.56
C GLY A 75 5.98 3.12 -4.52
N LEU A 76 6.19 3.50 -5.78
CA LEU A 76 6.75 2.59 -6.78
C LEU A 76 8.18 2.16 -6.44
N ALA A 77 8.93 3.00 -5.74
CA ALA A 77 10.28 2.68 -5.30
C ALA A 77 10.33 1.54 -4.29
N LEU A 78 9.18 1.12 -3.73
CA LEU A 78 9.11 0.00 -2.81
C LEU A 78 9.09 -1.37 -3.49
N ARG A 79 9.00 -1.42 -4.81
CA ARG A 79 8.89 -2.70 -5.54
C ARG A 79 9.99 -3.69 -5.16
N ASP A 80 11.24 -3.26 -5.19
CA ASP A 80 12.37 -4.17 -4.90
C ASP A 80 12.34 -4.67 -3.46
N ALA A 81 11.97 -3.80 -2.52
CA ALA A 81 11.85 -4.17 -1.12
C ALA A 81 10.73 -5.21 -0.92
N ILE A 82 9.59 -4.99 -1.57
CA ILE A 82 8.46 -5.93 -1.48
C ILE A 82 8.83 -7.27 -2.11
N ASP A 83 9.50 -7.26 -3.25
CA ASP A 83 9.97 -8.49 -3.91
C ASP A 83 10.93 -9.26 -2.99
N ALA A 84 11.85 -8.55 -2.34
CA ALA A 84 12.79 -9.18 -1.40
C ALA A 84 12.07 -9.78 -0.20
N LEU A 85 11.09 -9.06 0.35
CA LEU A 85 10.30 -9.57 1.47
C LEU A 85 9.46 -10.78 1.06
N SER A 86 8.92 -10.77 -0.15
CA SER A 86 8.14 -11.90 -0.67
C SER A 86 9.00 -13.16 -0.78
N ARG A 87 10.22 -13.02 -1.28
CA ARG A 87 11.16 -14.15 -1.33
C ARG A 87 11.50 -14.66 0.06
N TRP A 88 11.75 -13.75 0.98
CA TRP A 88 12.02 -14.11 2.38
C TRP A 88 10.83 -14.87 2.97
N GLY A 89 9.61 -14.42 2.70
CA GLY A 89 8.38 -15.06 3.17
C GLY A 89 8.23 -16.49 2.69
N VAL A 90 8.59 -16.76 1.43
CA VAL A 90 8.56 -18.13 0.88
C VAL A 90 9.50 -19.04 1.67
N ASP A 91 10.71 -18.55 1.98
CA ASP A 91 11.73 -19.36 2.64
C ASP A 91 11.42 -19.62 4.12
N HIS A 92 10.55 -18.82 4.72
CA HIS A 92 10.32 -18.82 6.17
C HIS A 92 8.86 -19.06 6.57
N THR A 93 8.03 -19.54 5.66
CA THR A 93 6.62 -19.90 5.96
C THR A 93 6.40 -21.40 6.20
#